data_45e1f02564dd6db90bd4ef1a1088878d
#
_entry.id   45e1f02564dd6db90bd4ef1a1088878d
#
_cell.length_a   1.000
_cell.length_b   1.000
_cell.length_c   1.000
_cell.angle_alpha   90.00
_cell.angle_beta   90.00
_cell.angle_gamma   90.00
#
_symmetry.space_group_name_H-M   'P 1'
#
loop_
_entity.id
_entity.type
_entity.pdbx_description
1 polymer ?
#
loop_
_entity_poly.entity_id
_entity_poly.type
_entity_poly.pdbx_seq_one_letter_code
_entity_poly.pdbx_strand_id
1 'polypeptide(L)'
;RERYKRDCVGKSEEVLFVMKIDMHCHTKEGSIDGKVPIDEYITLLKQNGFGGMLVTDHDSYRGYRHWKKFIKGKKHEDFLVLKGIEYDTLDAGHIIVIMPETIKLRLLELRGMPIQMLIPIVHNYGGILGPAHPCGEKYMSFMNAKAYQRNPEILKEFDFMETFNACESQEVNGKAQKIADKYGLTGTGGSNAHRQDCVGLAYTEIPDDITCESDLITE
;
A
#
# COMPACT_ATOMS: atom_id res chain seq x y z
N ARG A 1 -7.76 21.49 -2.63
CA ARG A 1 -8.66 20.53 -1.94
C ARG A 1 -9.84 20.28 -2.87
N GLU A 2 -9.96 19.06 -3.41
CA GLU A 2 -11.10 18.62 -4.21
C GLU A 2 -12.19 18.07 -3.30
N ARG A 3 -13.47 18.26 -3.69
CA ARG A 3 -14.64 17.80 -2.92
C ARG A 3 -15.18 16.53 -3.56
N TYR A 4 -15.31 15.48 -2.81
CA TYR A 4 -16.01 14.26 -3.23
C TYR A 4 -17.43 14.23 -2.63
N LYS A 5 -18.43 13.77 -3.40
CA LYS A 5 -19.81 13.63 -2.93
C LYS A 5 -20.14 12.15 -2.81
N ARG A 6 -20.52 11.68 -1.62
CA ARG A 6 -21.22 10.40 -1.46
C ARG A 6 -22.74 10.65 -1.52
N ASP A 7 -23.42 10.03 -2.46
CA ASP A 7 -24.86 10.05 -2.54
C ASP A 7 -25.47 9.15 -1.44
N CYS A 8 -25.78 9.75 -0.29
CA CYS A 8 -26.61 9.13 0.74
C CYS A 8 -28.00 9.75 0.74
N VAL A 9 -29.00 8.99 0.35
CA VAL A 9 -30.42 9.39 0.38
C VAL A 9 -30.82 9.73 1.82
N GLY A 10 -31.02 11.02 2.12
CA GLY A 10 -31.69 11.51 3.33
C GLY A 10 -30.85 11.97 4.50
N LYS A 11 -29.52 12.20 4.33
CA LYS A 11 -28.67 12.87 5.34
C LYS A 11 -27.97 14.08 4.70
N SER A 12 -27.71 15.12 5.50
CA SER A 12 -26.90 16.28 5.12
C SER A 12 -25.67 15.84 4.34
N GLU A 13 -25.37 16.46 3.19
CA GLU A 13 -24.13 16.22 2.41
C GLU A 13 -22.93 16.44 3.35
N GLU A 14 -22.32 15.39 3.83
CA GLU A 14 -21.01 15.46 4.48
C GLU A 14 -19.98 15.72 3.39
N VAL A 15 -19.34 16.86 3.45
CA VAL A 15 -18.21 17.19 2.58
C VAL A 15 -16.99 16.46 3.13
N LEU A 16 -16.67 15.32 2.56
CA LEU A 16 -15.43 14.62 2.86
C LEU A 16 -14.26 15.36 2.19
N PHE A 17 -13.31 15.77 2.99
CA PHE A 17 -12.02 16.23 2.48
C PHE A 17 -11.13 15.01 2.25
N VAL A 18 -10.37 15.02 1.17
CA VAL A 18 -9.46 13.93 0.83
C VAL A 18 -8.02 14.41 0.84
N MET A 19 -7.10 13.49 1.18
CA MET A 19 -5.66 13.69 1.04
C MET A 19 -5.05 12.65 0.12
N LYS A 20 -3.96 13.04 -0.56
CA LYS A 20 -3.15 12.12 -1.37
C LYS A 20 -2.18 11.37 -0.48
N ILE A 21 -2.15 10.05 -0.62
CA ILE A 21 -1.21 9.18 0.07
C ILE A 21 -0.49 8.27 -0.95
N ASP A 22 0.81 8.10 -0.79
CA ASP A 22 1.57 7.11 -1.56
C ASP A 22 1.46 5.76 -0.86
N MET A 23 0.77 4.80 -1.50
CA MET A 23 0.46 3.50 -0.90
C MET A 23 1.54 2.43 -1.17
N HIS A 24 2.64 2.78 -1.87
CA HIS A 24 3.72 1.84 -2.18
C HIS A 24 5.07 2.56 -2.19
N CYS A 25 5.80 2.45 -1.07
CA CYS A 25 7.02 3.21 -0.80
C CYS A 25 8.14 2.34 -0.25
N HIS A 26 9.36 2.49 -0.80
CA HIS A 26 10.57 1.81 -0.31
C HIS A 26 11.56 2.79 0.29
N THR A 27 11.91 2.59 1.55
CA THR A 27 12.84 3.46 2.27
C THR A 27 14.25 2.88 2.31
N LYS A 28 15.26 3.76 2.39
CA LYS A 28 16.65 3.34 2.56
C LYS A 28 16.89 2.55 3.84
N GLU A 29 16.11 2.81 4.88
CA GLU A 29 16.25 2.18 6.19
C GLU A 29 15.63 0.78 6.23
N GLY A 30 14.67 0.49 5.36
CA GLY A 30 13.88 -0.73 5.39
C GLY A 30 14.15 -1.70 4.24
N SER A 31 14.30 -1.20 3.02
CA SER A 31 14.53 -2.00 1.81
C SER A 31 15.98 -1.97 1.36
N ILE A 32 16.51 -3.11 0.90
CA ILE A 32 17.89 -3.20 0.39
C ILE A 32 18.06 -2.35 -0.87
N ASP A 33 17.05 -2.24 -1.69
CA ASP A 33 17.00 -1.51 -2.96
C ASP A 33 16.48 -0.09 -2.82
N GLY A 34 15.87 0.27 -1.69
CA GLY A 34 15.47 1.64 -1.35
C GLY A 34 16.68 2.56 -1.18
N LYS A 35 16.68 3.71 -1.86
CA LYS A 35 17.80 4.68 -1.81
C LYS A 35 17.44 5.99 -1.11
N VAL A 36 16.17 6.25 -0.89
CA VAL A 36 15.68 7.51 -0.32
C VAL A 36 15.47 7.34 1.19
N PRO A 37 16.20 8.10 2.04
CA PRO A 37 15.91 8.11 3.47
C PRO A 37 14.48 8.57 3.73
N ILE A 38 13.81 8.00 4.72
CA ILE A 38 12.40 8.28 4.99
C ILE A 38 12.12 9.77 5.31
N ASP A 39 13.04 10.48 5.96
CA ASP A 39 12.93 11.93 6.24
C ASP A 39 12.89 12.75 4.94
N GLU A 40 13.75 12.39 3.99
CA GLU A 40 13.80 12.98 2.66
C GLU A 40 12.59 12.58 1.80
N TYR A 41 12.17 11.32 1.87
CA TYR A 41 10.98 10.81 1.19
C TYR A 41 9.73 11.62 1.57
N ILE A 42 9.50 11.83 2.87
CA ILE A 42 8.41 12.66 3.38
C ILE A 42 8.51 14.10 2.85
N THR A 43 9.72 14.67 2.84
CA THR A 43 9.95 16.03 2.32
C THR A 43 9.54 16.15 0.86
N LEU A 44 9.93 15.19 0.01
CA LEU A 44 9.58 15.14 -1.41
C LEU A 44 8.06 14.98 -1.62
N LEU A 45 7.43 14.08 -0.86
CA LEU A 45 5.98 13.89 -0.94
C LEU A 45 5.21 15.17 -0.56
N LYS A 46 5.62 15.86 0.52
CA LYS A 46 5.01 17.14 0.91
C LYS A 46 5.15 18.21 -0.18
N GLN A 47 6.31 18.29 -0.84
CA GLN A 47 6.52 19.21 -1.96
C GLN A 47 5.58 18.92 -3.15
N ASN A 48 5.17 17.66 -3.31
CA ASN A 48 4.21 17.21 -4.32
C ASN A 48 2.73 17.25 -3.84
N GLY A 49 2.45 17.83 -2.67
CA GLY A 49 1.10 18.02 -2.14
C GLY A 49 0.47 16.77 -1.52
N PHE A 50 1.29 15.78 -1.12
CA PHE A 50 0.82 14.60 -0.39
C PHE A 50 0.63 14.91 1.09
N GLY A 51 -0.39 14.27 1.70
CA GLY A 51 -0.64 14.31 3.14
C GLY A 51 -0.12 13.08 3.89
N GLY A 52 0.26 12.00 3.18
CA GLY A 52 0.73 10.80 3.84
C GLY A 52 1.46 9.80 2.93
N MET A 53 1.94 8.72 3.57
CA MET A 53 2.54 7.55 2.92
C MET A 53 2.28 6.27 3.71
N LEU A 54 2.18 5.15 3.01
CA LEU A 54 2.26 3.81 3.57
C LEU A 54 3.68 3.28 3.33
N VAL A 55 4.45 3.03 4.38
CA VAL A 55 5.79 2.44 4.25
C VAL A 55 5.64 0.95 3.98
N THR A 56 6.07 0.49 2.80
CA THR A 56 5.93 -0.90 2.33
C THR A 56 7.27 -1.53 1.99
N ASP A 57 8.26 -1.36 2.84
CA ASP A 57 9.58 -1.97 2.65
C ASP A 57 9.47 -3.49 2.49
N HIS A 58 10.33 -4.10 1.65
CA HIS A 58 10.36 -5.54 1.40
C HIS A 58 10.64 -6.33 2.67
N ASP A 59 9.70 -7.19 3.09
CA ASP A 59 9.78 -8.10 4.23
C ASP A 59 10.30 -7.42 5.52
N SER A 60 10.00 -6.12 5.70
CA SER A 60 10.64 -5.32 6.74
C SER A 60 9.78 -4.16 7.23
N TYR A 61 9.72 -3.98 8.53
CA TYR A 61 9.18 -2.78 9.16
C TYR A 61 10.28 -1.78 9.62
N ARG A 62 11.52 -1.91 9.12
CA ARG A 62 12.66 -1.10 9.61
C ARG A 62 12.47 0.38 9.27
N GLY A 63 12.02 0.73 8.09
CA GLY A 63 11.76 2.12 7.69
C GLY A 63 10.73 2.79 8.60
N TYR A 64 9.60 2.13 8.82
CA TYR A 64 8.58 2.62 9.75
C TYR A 64 9.11 2.72 11.20
N ARG A 65 9.87 1.72 11.68
CA ARG A 65 10.48 1.77 13.02
C ARG A 65 11.51 2.90 13.14
N HIS A 66 12.28 3.17 12.07
CA HIS A 66 13.23 4.29 12.02
C HIS A 66 12.49 5.61 12.15
N TRP A 67 11.45 5.84 11.33
CA TRP A 67 10.59 7.02 11.42
C TRP A 67 10.03 7.19 12.84
N LYS A 68 9.42 6.15 13.40
CA LYS A 68 8.79 6.18 14.72
C LYS A 68 9.79 6.57 15.82
N LYS A 69 11.04 6.11 15.74
CA LYS A 69 12.08 6.33 16.77
C LYS A 69 12.76 7.69 16.62
N PHE A 70 13.02 8.14 15.41
CA PHE A 70 13.93 9.26 15.18
C PHE A 70 13.26 10.51 14.63
N ILE A 71 12.10 10.41 13.99
CA ILE A 71 11.46 11.50 13.25
C ILE A 71 10.11 11.89 13.87
N LYS A 72 9.23 10.92 14.15
CA LYS A 72 7.89 11.15 14.72
C LYS A 72 7.96 12.02 15.97
N GLY A 73 7.10 13.06 16.01
CA GLY A 73 7.05 14.05 17.12
C GLY A 73 8.22 15.02 17.18
N LYS A 74 9.04 15.09 16.12
CA LYS A 74 10.15 16.05 15.98
C LYS A 74 10.12 16.79 14.65
N LYS A 75 9.67 16.13 13.60
CA LYS A 75 9.56 16.65 12.24
C LYS A 75 8.30 16.10 11.58
N HIS A 76 7.77 16.81 10.59
CA HIS A 76 6.65 16.38 9.76
C HIS A 76 5.40 15.97 10.56
N GLU A 77 5.05 16.75 11.61
CA GLU A 77 3.89 16.47 12.48
C GLU A 77 2.56 16.53 11.72
N ASP A 78 2.53 17.25 10.60
CA ASP A 78 1.41 17.42 9.67
C ASP A 78 1.34 16.36 8.57
N PHE A 79 2.12 15.27 8.67
CA PHE A 79 2.22 14.25 7.63
C PHE A 79 1.93 12.85 8.20
N LEU A 80 0.99 12.13 7.59
CA LEU A 80 0.59 10.80 7.99
C LEU A 80 1.61 9.76 7.50
N VAL A 81 2.15 8.94 8.41
CA VAL A 81 2.99 7.80 8.05
C VAL A 81 2.38 6.53 8.60
N LEU A 82 1.91 5.67 7.71
CA LEU A 82 1.29 4.39 8.01
C LEU A 82 2.28 3.23 7.84
N LYS A 83 2.01 2.15 8.58
CA LYS A 83 2.82 0.93 8.60
C LYS A 83 2.22 -0.13 7.68
N GLY A 84 2.87 -0.42 6.58
CA GLY A 84 2.61 -1.56 5.73
C GLY A 84 3.89 -2.40 5.53
N ILE A 85 3.80 -3.40 4.69
CA ILE A 85 4.92 -4.22 4.24
C ILE A 85 4.62 -4.75 2.85
N GLU A 86 5.59 -4.74 1.94
CA GLU A 86 5.53 -5.53 0.72
C GLU A 86 6.15 -6.89 1.00
N TYR A 87 5.28 -7.89 1.11
CA TYR A 87 5.67 -9.24 1.51
C TYR A 87 5.99 -10.12 0.30
N ASP A 88 7.17 -10.74 0.33
CA ASP A 88 7.68 -11.66 -0.68
C ASP A 88 7.13 -13.07 -0.41
N THR A 89 6.07 -13.45 -1.13
CA THR A 89 5.46 -14.76 -0.97
C THR A 89 6.23 -15.87 -1.70
N LEU A 90 6.02 -17.11 -1.34
CA LEU A 90 6.62 -18.27 -2.02
C LEU A 90 6.05 -18.49 -3.44
N ASP A 91 4.78 -18.14 -3.66
CA ASP A 91 4.02 -18.62 -4.82
C ASP A 91 3.02 -17.62 -5.42
N ALA A 92 2.92 -16.40 -4.85
CA ALA A 92 1.96 -15.38 -5.27
C ALA A 92 2.60 -14.03 -5.64
N GLY A 93 3.93 -13.95 -5.69
CA GLY A 93 4.65 -12.70 -5.92
C GLY A 93 4.59 -11.76 -4.70
N HIS A 94 4.61 -10.46 -4.96
CA HIS A 94 4.61 -9.42 -3.93
C HIS A 94 3.19 -9.06 -3.49
N ILE A 95 2.98 -9.01 -2.19
CA ILE A 95 1.69 -8.69 -1.58
C ILE A 95 1.88 -7.54 -0.58
N ILE A 96 1.15 -6.46 -0.76
CA ILE A 96 1.08 -5.39 0.23
C ILE A 96 0.16 -5.86 1.36
N VAL A 97 0.68 -5.80 2.59
CA VAL A 97 -0.05 -6.18 3.81
C VAL A 97 -0.12 -4.98 4.75
N ILE A 98 -1.31 -4.69 5.24
CA ILE A 98 -1.58 -3.63 6.20
C ILE A 98 -2.18 -4.27 7.45
N MET A 99 -1.50 -4.12 8.58
CA MET A 99 -1.95 -4.64 9.87
C MET A 99 -2.36 -3.49 10.78
N PRO A 100 -3.36 -3.68 11.66
CA PRO A 100 -3.68 -2.68 12.69
C PRO A 100 -2.42 -2.20 13.42
N GLU A 101 -2.37 -0.93 13.83
CA GLU A 101 -1.19 -0.31 14.45
C GLU A 101 -0.73 -1.04 15.72
N THR A 102 -1.67 -1.67 16.44
CA THR A 102 -1.40 -2.42 17.68
C THR A 102 -0.80 -3.80 17.44
N ILE A 103 -0.99 -4.36 16.24
CA ILE A 103 -0.56 -5.72 15.90
C ILE A 103 0.89 -5.73 15.43
N LYS A 104 1.70 -6.63 16.02
CA LYS A 104 3.13 -6.83 15.72
C LYS A 104 3.37 -8.27 15.29
N LEU A 105 3.08 -8.61 14.05
CA LEU A 105 3.36 -9.92 13.48
C LEU A 105 4.79 -9.97 12.93
N ARG A 106 5.74 -10.40 13.76
CA ARG A 106 7.14 -10.55 13.35
C ARG A 106 7.34 -11.58 12.23
N LEU A 107 6.43 -12.53 12.09
CA LEU A 107 6.48 -13.51 11.01
C LEU A 107 6.38 -12.88 9.61
N LEU A 108 5.80 -11.67 9.47
CA LEU A 108 5.78 -10.92 8.23
C LEU A 108 7.16 -10.34 7.85
N GLU A 109 8.13 -10.37 8.76
CA GLU A 109 9.52 -10.03 8.45
C GLU A 109 10.34 -11.30 8.04
N LEU A 110 9.66 -12.45 7.85
CA LEU A 110 10.25 -13.70 7.37
C LEU A 110 9.60 -14.07 6.03
N ARG A 111 10.28 -13.75 4.94
CA ARG A 111 9.80 -13.96 3.57
C ARG A 111 9.48 -15.43 3.24
N GLY A 112 8.66 -15.64 2.20
CA GLY A 112 8.48 -16.96 1.61
C GLY A 112 7.32 -17.79 2.18
N MET A 113 6.36 -17.19 2.87
CA MET A 113 5.13 -17.88 3.24
C MET A 113 4.25 -18.07 2.02
N PRO A 114 3.64 -19.26 1.79
CA PRO A 114 2.62 -19.44 0.76
C PRO A 114 1.41 -18.54 0.99
N ILE A 115 0.81 -18.04 -0.08
CA ILE A 115 -0.32 -17.10 0.00
C ILE A 115 -1.52 -17.69 0.74
N GLN A 116 -1.79 -18.98 0.58
CA GLN A 116 -2.88 -19.68 1.28
C GLN A 116 -2.70 -19.72 2.81
N MET A 117 -1.49 -19.50 3.31
CA MET A 117 -1.22 -19.34 4.74
C MET A 117 -1.24 -17.85 5.14
N LEU A 118 -0.76 -16.96 4.26
CA LEU A 118 -0.66 -15.53 4.54
C LEU A 118 -2.06 -14.90 4.70
N ILE A 119 -2.99 -15.16 3.78
CA ILE A 119 -4.34 -14.59 3.80
C ILE A 119 -5.04 -14.83 5.14
N PRO A 120 -5.27 -16.09 5.59
CA PRO A 120 -5.98 -16.32 6.86
C PRO A 120 -5.23 -15.77 8.08
N ILE A 121 -3.91 -15.72 8.05
CA ILE A 121 -3.14 -15.10 9.16
C ILE A 121 -3.43 -13.61 9.21
N VAL A 122 -3.34 -12.89 8.09
CA VAL A 122 -3.59 -11.45 8.05
C VAL A 122 -5.02 -11.13 8.50
N HIS A 123 -6.02 -11.81 7.93
CA HIS A 123 -7.42 -11.61 8.27
C HIS A 123 -7.75 -11.95 9.73
N ASN A 124 -7.20 -13.04 10.29
CA ASN A 124 -7.42 -13.40 11.68
C ASN A 124 -6.90 -12.37 12.69
N TYR A 125 -5.93 -11.56 12.29
CA TYR A 125 -5.41 -10.46 13.10
C TYR A 125 -6.00 -9.08 12.70
N GLY A 126 -7.06 -9.07 11.88
CA GLY A 126 -7.77 -7.86 11.49
C GLY A 126 -7.02 -6.98 10.49
N GLY A 127 -6.04 -7.52 9.79
CA GLY A 127 -5.34 -6.85 8.70
C GLY A 127 -6.02 -7.06 7.36
N ILE A 128 -5.56 -6.33 6.35
CA ILE A 128 -5.95 -6.43 4.95
C ILE A 128 -4.72 -6.66 4.07
N LEU A 129 -4.94 -7.25 2.88
CA LEU A 129 -3.87 -7.49 1.93
C LEU A 129 -4.35 -7.41 0.48
N GLY A 130 -3.41 -7.05 -0.41
CA GLY A 130 -3.67 -6.96 -1.84
C GLY A 130 -2.38 -7.12 -2.66
N PRO A 131 -2.47 -7.63 -3.91
CA PRO A 131 -1.31 -7.82 -4.76
C PRO A 131 -0.72 -6.49 -5.21
N ALA A 132 0.61 -6.35 -5.04
CA ALA A 132 1.40 -5.27 -5.57
C ALA A 132 1.62 -5.47 -7.08
N HIS A 133 1.62 -4.38 -7.88
CA HIS A 133 1.86 -4.40 -9.33
C HIS A 133 1.41 -5.71 -10.02
N PRO A 134 0.12 -6.13 -9.86
CA PRO A 134 -0.33 -7.51 -10.10
C PRO A 134 -0.13 -8.01 -11.52
N CYS A 135 -0.08 -7.10 -12.50
CA CYS A 135 0.05 -7.41 -13.93
C CYS A 135 1.46 -7.12 -14.50
N GLY A 136 2.41 -6.70 -13.66
CA GLY A 136 3.76 -6.34 -14.08
C GLY A 136 4.51 -7.52 -14.72
N GLU A 137 5.35 -7.24 -15.72
CA GLU A 137 6.14 -8.27 -16.39
C GLU A 137 7.54 -8.42 -15.77
N LYS A 138 8.05 -7.36 -15.16
CA LYS A 138 9.44 -7.26 -14.67
C LYS A 138 9.63 -7.72 -13.23
N TYR A 139 8.56 -7.80 -12.45
CA TYR A 139 8.60 -8.08 -11.02
C TYR A 139 7.84 -9.36 -10.71
N MET A 140 7.94 -9.85 -9.49
CA MET A 140 7.19 -11.00 -9.01
C MET A 140 5.71 -10.66 -8.85
N SER A 141 5.01 -10.56 -9.98
CA SER A 141 3.62 -10.14 -10.07
C SER A 141 2.66 -11.29 -9.89
N PHE A 142 1.55 -11.04 -9.18
CA PHE A 142 0.56 -12.05 -8.80
C PHE A 142 -0.03 -12.80 -10.01
N MET A 143 -0.36 -12.10 -11.11
CA MET A 143 -0.99 -12.70 -12.30
C MET A 143 -0.06 -13.70 -13.02
N ASN A 144 1.26 -13.57 -12.83
CA ASN A 144 2.25 -14.51 -13.37
C ASN A 144 2.62 -15.62 -12.37
N ALA A 145 2.14 -15.54 -11.15
CA ALA A 145 2.52 -16.43 -10.06
C ALA A 145 1.76 -17.77 -10.11
N LYS A 146 2.38 -18.79 -9.51
CA LYS A 146 1.83 -20.17 -9.47
C LYS A 146 0.47 -20.25 -8.76
N ALA A 147 0.26 -19.46 -7.72
CA ALA A 147 -0.99 -19.44 -6.97
C ALA A 147 -2.16 -19.03 -7.87
N TYR A 148 -2.02 -17.93 -8.61
CA TYR A 148 -3.05 -17.49 -9.56
C TYR A 148 -3.27 -18.50 -10.70
N GLN A 149 -2.21 -19.04 -11.29
CA GLN A 149 -2.32 -20.03 -12.36
C GLN A 149 -3.07 -21.29 -11.94
N ARG A 150 -2.94 -21.70 -10.68
CA ARG A 150 -3.63 -22.87 -10.12
C ARG A 150 -5.09 -22.59 -9.75
N ASN A 151 -5.35 -21.40 -9.21
CA ASN A 151 -6.67 -21.00 -8.73
C ASN A 151 -6.89 -19.49 -8.92
N PRO A 152 -7.41 -19.03 -10.06
CA PRO A 152 -7.69 -17.60 -10.28
C PRO A 152 -8.71 -17.00 -9.28
N GLU A 153 -9.60 -17.82 -8.71
CA GLU A 153 -10.62 -17.38 -7.75
C GLU A 153 -10.03 -16.89 -6.42
N ILE A 154 -8.74 -17.15 -6.15
CA ILE A 154 -8.03 -16.61 -5.00
C ILE A 154 -8.04 -15.06 -4.97
N LEU A 155 -8.26 -14.41 -6.12
CA LEU A 155 -8.45 -12.96 -6.19
C LEU A 155 -9.59 -12.46 -5.31
N LYS A 156 -10.61 -13.29 -5.06
CA LYS A 156 -11.74 -12.95 -4.18
C LYS A 156 -11.39 -12.91 -2.69
N GLU A 157 -10.23 -13.41 -2.33
CA GLU A 157 -9.74 -13.44 -0.96
C GLU A 157 -8.90 -12.20 -0.61
N PHE A 158 -8.60 -11.33 -1.60
CA PHE A 158 -7.92 -10.06 -1.37
C PHE A 158 -8.92 -8.96 -1.05
N ASP A 159 -8.46 -7.96 -0.30
CA ASP A 159 -9.26 -6.82 0.15
C ASP A 159 -9.15 -5.64 -0.82
N PHE A 160 -8.00 -5.51 -1.47
CA PHE A 160 -7.72 -4.46 -2.46
C PHE A 160 -6.75 -4.98 -3.53
N MET A 161 -6.47 -4.16 -4.54
CA MET A 161 -5.48 -4.42 -5.58
C MET A 161 -4.75 -3.14 -5.95
N GLU A 162 -3.43 -3.17 -6.09
CA GLU A 162 -2.71 -2.05 -6.67
C GLU A 162 -3.03 -1.95 -8.17
N THR A 163 -3.87 -0.98 -8.53
CA THR A 163 -4.33 -0.76 -9.91
C THR A 163 -3.49 0.27 -10.66
N PHE A 164 -2.74 1.10 -9.92
CA PHE A 164 -1.83 2.07 -10.49
C PHE A 164 -0.48 2.05 -9.78
N ASN A 165 0.54 1.54 -10.46
CA ASN A 165 1.93 1.56 -10.01
C ASN A 165 2.74 2.44 -10.96
N ALA A 166 3.46 3.46 -10.44
CA ALA A 166 4.20 4.40 -11.29
C ALA A 166 5.40 3.78 -12.01
N CYS A 167 5.88 2.63 -11.56
CA CYS A 167 6.95 1.87 -12.23
C CYS A 167 6.45 1.01 -13.40
N GLU A 168 5.11 0.89 -13.57
CA GLU A 168 4.48 0.10 -14.61
C GLU A 168 3.94 0.97 -15.76
N SER A 169 3.72 0.35 -16.93
CA SER A 169 3.15 1.04 -18.07
C SER A 169 1.64 1.30 -17.87
N GLN A 170 1.09 2.28 -18.61
CA GLN A 170 -0.36 2.53 -18.62
C GLN A 170 -1.17 1.31 -19.04
N GLU A 171 -0.64 0.50 -19.96
CA GLU A 171 -1.30 -0.73 -20.40
C GLU A 171 -1.40 -1.75 -19.26
N VAL A 172 -0.30 -1.94 -18.50
CA VAL A 172 -0.24 -2.84 -17.35
C VAL A 172 -1.19 -2.37 -16.24
N ASN A 173 -1.15 -1.09 -15.90
CA ASN A 173 -2.07 -0.48 -14.94
C ASN A 173 -3.54 -0.60 -15.39
N GLY A 174 -3.83 -0.38 -16.68
CA GLY A 174 -5.17 -0.58 -17.24
C GLY A 174 -5.67 -2.03 -17.21
N LYS A 175 -4.77 -3.02 -17.28
CA LYS A 175 -5.11 -4.44 -17.06
C LYS A 175 -5.46 -4.69 -15.59
N ALA A 176 -4.66 -4.16 -14.66
CA ALA A 176 -4.90 -4.29 -13.22
C ALA A 176 -6.26 -3.67 -12.83
N GLN A 177 -6.57 -2.48 -13.32
CA GLN A 177 -7.86 -1.82 -13.08
C GLN A 177 -9.04 -2.67 -13.55
N LYS A 178 -9.00 -3.21 -14.78
CA LYS A 178 -10.07 -4.08 -15.31
C LYS A 178 -10.27 -5.35 -14.48
N ILE A 179 -9.20 -5.87 -13.89
CA ILE A 179 -9.30 -7.05 -13.03
C ILE A 179 -9.93 -6.65 -11.69
N ALA A 180 -9.49 -5.56 -11.09
CA ALA A 180 -10.08 -5.04 -9.86
C ALA A 180 -11.59 -4.79 -10.03
N ASP A 181 -12.00 -4.12 -11.10
CA ASP A 181 -13.42 -3.86 -11.44
C ASP A 181 -14.20 -5.18 -11.57
N LYS A 182 -13.64 -6.17 -12.26
CA LYS A 182 -14.28 -7.49 -12.47
C LYS A 182 -14.51 -8.24 -11.16
N TYR A 183 -13.59 -8.12 -10.20
CA TYR A 183 -13.68 -8.83 -8.92
C TYR A 183 -14.25 -7.98 -7.78
N GLY A 184 -14.55 -6.70 -8.04
CA GLY A 184 -15.08 -5.76 -7.04
C GLY A 184 -14.05 -5.38 -5.97
N LEU A 185 -12.76 -5.37 -6.33
CA LEU A 185 -11.67 -5.01 -5.44
C LEU A 185 -11.44 -3.49 -5.46
N THR A 186 -11.20 -2.90 -4.29
CA THR A 186 -10.78 -1.51 -4.18
C THR A 186 -9.41 -1.32 -4.84
N GLY A 187 -9.29 -0.30 -5.72
CA GLY A 187 -8.04 0.03 -6.38
C GLY A 187 -7.17 0.95 -5.53
N THR A 188 -5.87 0.66 -5.44
CA THR A 188 -4.87 1.55 -4.83
C THR A 188 -3.85 2.01 -5.85
N GLY A 189 -3.15 3.11 -5.55
CA GLY A 189 -2.05 3.63 -6.35
C GLY A 189 -0.84 3.98 -5.49
N GLY A 190 0.34 3.64 -5.96
CA GLY A 190 1.61 3.94 -5.30
C GLY A 190 2.76 4.18 -6.28
N SER A 191 3.76 4.93 -5.82
CA SER A 191 4.92 5.26 -6.65
C SER A 191 5.86 4.07 -6.87
N ASN A 192 5.88 3.13 -5.94
CA ASN A 192 6.88 2.05 -5.89
C ASN A 192 8.31 2.62 -6.03
N ALA A 193 8.54 3.78 -5.39
CA ALA A 193 9.76 4.54 -5.60
C ALA A 193 10.93 3.97 -4.80
N HIS A 194 11.99 3.66 -5.53
CA HIS A 194 13.28 3.26 -4.99
C HIS A 194 14.32 4.39 -5.08
N ARG A 195 14.00 5.48 -5.79
CA ARG A 195 14.86 6.64 -6.04
C ARG A 195 14.07 7.93 -5.93
N GLN A 196 14.77 9.05 -5.69
CA GLN A 196 14.17 10.37 -5.48
C GLN A 196 13.28 10.83 -6.64
N ASP A 197 13.71 10.59 -7.87
CA ASP A 197 13.03 10.98 -9.11
C ASP A 197 11.71 10.24 -9.37
N CYS A 198 11.45 9.18 -8.60
CA CYS A 198 10.22 8.39 -8.69
C CYS A 198 9.22 8.70 -7.57
N VAL A 199 9.62 9.44 -6.53
CA VAL A 199 8.76 9.74 -5.37
C VAL A 199 7.58 10.62 -5.77
N GLY A 200 6.37 10.19 -5.37
CA GLY A 200 5.14 10.97 -5.58
C GLY A 200 4.61 10.97 -7.01
N LEU A 201 4.98 9.99 -7.84
CA LEU A 201 4.46 9.85 -9.21
C LEU A 201 3.10 9.14 -9.28
N ALA A 202 2.64 8.53 -8.19
CA ALA A 202 1.32 7.93 -8.07
C ALA A 202 0.80 8.06 -6.63
N TYR A 203 -0.52 7.98 -6.47
CA TYR A 203 -1.19 8.15 -5.18
C TYR A 203 -2.54 7.44 -5.14
N THR A 204 -3.04 7.28 -3.93
CA THR A 204 -4.43 6.98 -3.61
C THR A 204 -5.03 8.18 -2.89
N GLU A 205 -6.26 8.55 -3.19
CA GLU A 205 -7.02 9.53 -2.40
C GLU A 205 -7.78 8.80 -1.30
N ILE A 206 -7.57 9.24 -0.06
CA ILE A 206 -8.25 8.73 1.12
C ILE A 206 -8.87 9.88 1.91
N PRO A 207 -9.90 9.64 2.76
CA PRO A 207 -10.41 10.65 3.67
C PRO A 207 -9.31 11.26 4.55
N ASP A 208 -9.37 12.57 4.80
CA ASP A 208 -8.32 13.27 5.55
C ASP A 208 -8.46 13.13 7.08
N ASP A 209 -9.50 12.43 7.56
CA ASP A 209 -9.70 12.04 8.95
C ASP A 209 -9.03 10.70 9.31
N ILE A 210 -8.45 9.98 8.34
CA ILE A 210 -7.65 8.78 8.60
C ILE A 210 -6.37 9.16 9.34
N THR A 211 -6.14 8.55 10.50
CA THR A 211 -5.01 8.85 11.38
C THR A 211 -4.12 7.65 11.72
N CYS A 212 -4.60 6.45 11.47
CA CYS A 212 -3.87 5.21 11.75
C CYS A 212 -4.24 4.09 10.76
N GLU A 213 -3.54 2.96 10.85
CA GLU A 213 -3.78 1.80 10.00
C GLU A 213 -5.18 1.22 10.19
N SER A 214 -5.73 1.22 11.41
CA SER A 214 -7.09 0.72 11.68
C SER A 214 -8.16 1.55 10.99
N ASP A 215 -7.99 2.88 10.91
CA ASP A 215 -8.91 3.74 10.16
C ASP A 215 -8.86 3.38 8.67
N LEU A 216 -7.66 3.22 8.10
CA LEU A 216 -7.48 2.85 6.69
C LEU A 216 -8.06 1.46 6.35
N ILE A 217 -7.97 0.50 7.27
CA ILE A 217 -8.49 -0.87 7.09
C ILE A 217 -10.02 -0.88 7.04
N THR A 218 -10.68 0.07 7.68
CA THR A 218 -12.15 0.12 7.75
C THR A 218 -12.80 0.96 6.66
N GLU A 219 -12.01 1.74 5.91
CA GLU A 219 -12.48 2.57 4.79
C GLU A 219 -12.64 1.75 3.50
#